data_d3841222212ed4af37bf0315c4fcc41b
#
_entry.id   d3841222212ed4af37bf0315c4fcc41b
#
_cell.length_a   1.000
_cell.length_b   1.000
_cell.length_c   1.000
_cell.angle_alpha   90.00
_cell.angle_beta   90.00
_cell.angle_gamma   90.00
#
_symmetry.space_group_name_H-M   'P 1'
#
loop_
_entity.id
_entity.type
_entity.pdbx_description
1 polymer ?
#
loop_
_entity_poly.entity_id
_entity_poly.type
_entity_poly.pdbx_seq_one_letter_code
_entity_poly.pdbx_strand_id
1 'polypeptide(L)'
;MHFVRIAAHLTEIDACQEAVVRLVELGYQVGLNLMQANLYEDDVLTDFAAKVSSWGQVFVLYFADSLGNMNASDVQKLVNAFSKQWRGAIGIHAHNNMGRAVNNTTTALESGAKWLDATILGMGRGAGNAATEIL
;
A
#
# COMPACT_ATOMS: atom_id res chain seq x y z
N MET A 1 15.88 13.01 -4.07
CA MET A 1 14.44 12.69 -4.06
C MET A 1 14.02 12.53 -2.62
N HIS A 2 13.06 13.30 -2.16
CA HIS A 2 12.57 13.20 -0.79
C HIS A 2 11.17 12.58 -0.85
N PHE A 3 11.03 11.40 -0.23
CA PHE A 3 9.78 10.63 -0.23
C PHE A 3 9.27 10.49 1.20
N VAL A 4 7.99 10.76 1.40
CA VAL A 4 7.29 10.58 2.67
C VAL A 4 6.08 9.69 2.44
N ARG A 5 5.85 8.72 3.32
CA ARG A 5 4.68 7.87 3.27
C ARG A 5 3.80 8.08 4.51
N ILE A 6 2.54 8.40 4.27
CA ILE A 6 1.50 8.50 5.30
C ILE A 6 0.80 7.14 5.35
N ALA A 7 0.68 6.56 6.53
CA ALA A 7 -0.10 5.35 6.76
C ALA A 7 -1.34 5.69 7.59
N ALA A 8 -2.51 5.27 7.11
CA ALA A 8 -3.78 5.59 7.72
C ALA A 8 -4.81 4.46 7.54
N HIS A 9 -5.75 4.38 8.46
CA HIS A 9 -6.97 3.59 8.27
C HIS A 9 -7.95 4.35 7.37
N LEU A 10 -8.89 3.63 6.77
CA LEU A 10 -9.88 4.22 5.86
C LEU A 10 -10.66 5.38 6.50
N THR A 11 -10.96 5.27 7.78
CA THR A 11 -11.69 6.30 8.57
C THR A 11 -10.90 7.60 8.76
N GLU A 12 -9.60 7.59 8.52
CA GLU A 12 -8.69 8.73 8.72
C GLU A 12 -8.29 9.40 7.39
N ILE A 13 -8.72 8.84 6.26
CA ILE A 13 -8.26 9.26 4.93
C ILE A 13 -8.56 10.73 4.63
N ASP A 14 -9.71 11.23 5.04
CA ASP A 14 -10.08 12.63 4.81
C ASP A 14 -9.12 13.61 5.50
N ALA A 15 -8.68 13.26 6.70
CA ALA A 15 -7.69 14.06 7.44
C ALA A 15 -6.28 14.01 6.80
N CYS A 16 -5.98 12.97 6.01
CA CYS A 16 -4.69 12.87 5.34
C CYS A 16 -4.53 13.83 4.16
N GLN A 17 -5.61 14.32 3.57
CA GLN A 17 -5.55 15.16 2.38
C GLN A 17 -4.75 16.45 2.65
N GLU A 18 -5.02 17.13 3.75
CA GLU A 18 -4.30 18.35 4.13
C GLU A 18 -2.80 18.08 4.33
N ALA A 19 -2.45 16.98 4.98
CA ALA A 19 -1.06 16.57 5.18
C ALA A 19 -0.36 16.26 3.84
N VAL A 20 -1.05 15.60 2.90
CA VAL A 20 -0.53 15.33 1.54
C VAL A 20 -0.24 16.65 0.83
N VAL A 21 -1.21 17.58 0.81
CA VAL A 21 -1.04 18.91 0.18
C VAL A 21 0.19 19.60 0.77
N ARG A 22 0.28 19.66 2.09
CA ARG A 22 1.39 20.36 2.76
C ARG A 22 2.75 19.74 2.47
N LEU A 23 2.85 18.42 2.43
CA LEU A 23 4.10 17.73 2.09
C LEU A 23 4.52 17.97 0.63
N VAL A 24 3.57 17.99 -0.29
CA VAL A 24 3.85 18.30 -1.71
C VAL A 24 4.32 19.75 -1.87
N GLU A 25 3.70 20.71 -1.19
CA GLU A 25 4.17 22.11 -1.18
C GLU A 25 5.61 22.25 -0.64
N LEU A 26 6.01 21.38 0.29
CA LEU A 26 7.39 21.32 0.82
C LEU A 26 8.36 20.57 -0.11
N GLY A 27 7.91 20.10 -1.28
CA GLY A 27 8.74 19.45 -2.28
C GLY A 27 8.92 17.94 -2.09
N TYR A 28 8.12 17.28 -1.23
CA TYR A 28 8.14 15.83 -1.07
C TYR A 28 7.26 15.13 -2.12
N GLN A 29 7.69 13.95 -2.52
CA GLN A 29 6.78 12.97 -3.13
C GLN A 29 6.08 12.20 -2.01
N VAL A 30 4.77 12.03 -2.13
CA VAL A 30 3.96 11.45 -1.05
C VAL A 30 3.37 10.12 -1.47
N GLY A 31 3.65 9.08 -0.67
CA GLY A 31 2.94 7.81 -0.72
C GLY A 31 1.82 7.79 0.31
N LEU A 32 0.67 7.24 -0.03
CA LEU A 32 -0.43 7.00 0.90
C LEU A 32 -0.63 5.50 1.06
N ASN A 33 -0.60 5.00 2.29
CA ASN A 33 -0.68 3.58 2.62
C ASN A 33 -1.95 3.26 3.41
N LEU A 34 -2.89 2.56 2.77
CA LEU A 34 -4.10 2.07 3.42
C LEU A 34 -3.77 0.88 4.31
N MET A 35 -3.91 1.06 5.62
CA MET A 35 -3.71 -0.01 6.61
C MET A 35 -4.89 -0.97 6.64
N GLN A 36 -4.61 -2.26 6.94
CA GLN A 36 -5.62 -3.33 7.05
C GLN A 36 -6.54 -3.40 5.81
N ALA A 37 -5.95 -3.21 4.62
CA ALA A 37 -6.69 -3.06 3.38
C ALA A 37 -7.58 -4.28 3.04
N ASN A 38 -7.19 -5.48 3.49
CA ASN A 38 -7.94 -6.72 3.27
C ASN A 38 -9.27 -6.82 4.05
N LEU A 39 -9.54 -5.87 4.94
CA LEU A 39 -10.82 -5.85 5.68
C LEU A 39 -11.95 -5.16 4.91
N TYR A 40 -11.65 -4.58 3.75
CA TYR A 40 -12.62 -3.82 2.97
C TYR A 40 -13.06 -4.55 1.71
N GLU A 41 -14.29 -4.31 1.30
CA GLU A 41 -14.87 -4.85 0.07
C GLU A 41 -14.38 -4.07 -1.17
N ASP A 42 -14.54 -4.67 -2.36
CA ASP A 42 -14.02 -4.15 -3.63
C ASP A 42 -14.56 -2.77 -4.00
N ASP A 43 -15.82 -2.50 -3.74
CA ASP A 43 -16.46 -1.20 -4.00
C ASP A 43 -15.85 -0.11 -3.11
N VAL A 44 -15.70 -0.39 -1.81
CA VAL A 44 -15.07 0.51 -0.84
C VAL A 44 -13.62 0.82 -1.24
N LEU A 45 -12.85 -0.18 -1.67
CA LEU A 45 -11.48 -0.03 -2.13
C LEU A 45 -11.40 0.78 -3.44
N THR A 46 -12.36 0.57 -4.33
CA THR A 46 -12.45 1.31 -5.60
C THR A 46 -12.79 2.78 -5.36
N ASP A 47 -13.73 3.06 -4.45
CA ASP A 47 -14.12 4.42 -4.06
C ASP A 47 -12.97 5.14 -3.33
N PHE A 48 -12.25 4.44 -2.45
CA PHE A 48 -11.03 4.96 -1.84
C PHE A 48 -10.00 5.36 -2.90
N ALA A 49 -9.73 4.51 -3.88
CA ALA A 49 -8.79 4.78 -4.96
C ALA A 49 -9.24 5.98 -5.82
N ALA A 50 -10.55 6.10 -6.11
CA ALA A 50 -11.12 7.24 -6.81
C ALA A 50 -10.96 8.55 -6.03
N LYS A 51 -11.26 8.52 -4.72
CA LYS A 51 -11.09 9.66 -3.82
C LYS A 51 -9.64 10.16 -3.82
N VAL A 52 -8.68 9.27 -3.59
CA VAL A 52 -7.26 9.62 -3.56
C VAL A 52 -6.78 10.11 -4.93
N SER A 53 -7.27 9.52 -6.01
CA SER A 53 -7.00 9.95 -7.39
C SER A 53 -7.44 11.40 -7.62
N SER A 54 -8.59 11.80 -7.07
CA SER A 54 -9.12 13.16 -7.22
C SER A 54 -8.27 14.23 -6.55
N TRP A 55 -7.42 13.89 -5.58
CA TRP A 55 -6.49 14.85 -4.97
C TRP A 55 -5.35 15.27 -5.90
N GLY A 56 -4.98 14.40 -6.86
CA GLY A 56 -3.98 14.70 -7.89
C GLY A 56 -2.53 14.88 -7.39
N GLN A 57 -2.25 14.55 -6.13
CA GLN A 57 -0.99 14.87 -5.46
C GLN A 57 -0.26 13.66 -4.87
N VAL A 58 -0.94 12.52 -4.76
CA VAL A 58 -0.32 11.28 -4.27
C VAL A 58 0.52 10.66 -5.39
N PHE A 59 1.76 10.33 -5.08
CA PHE A 59 2.71 9.75 -6.03
C PHE A 59 2.55 8.23 -6.15
N VAL A 60 2.33 7.54 -5.03
CA VAL A 60 2.11 6.10 -5.00
C VAL A 60 1.04 5.74 -3.97
N LEU A 61 0.11 4.87 -4.36
CA LEU A 61 -0.93 4.33 -3.50
C LEU A 61 -0.52 2.94 -3.01
N TYR A 62 -0.35 2.79 -1.70
CA TYR A 62 0.00 1.54 -1.05
C TYR A 62 -1.20 0.88 -0.39
N PHE A 63 -1.14 -0.42 -0.29
CA PHE A 63 -1.92 -1.18 0.68
C PHE A 63 -1.00 -1.97 1.62
N ALA A 64 -1.43 -2.12 2.87
CA ALA A 64 -0.67 -2.85 3.87
C ALA A 64 -1.41 -4.10 4.35
N ASP A 65 -0.70 -5.23 4.34
CA ASP A 65 -1.04 -6.43 5.09
C ASP A 65 -0.62 -6.24 6.56
N SER A 66 -1.32 -5.34 7.26
CA SER A 66 -0.93 -4.91 8.61
C SER A 66 -0.99 -6.04 9.64
N LEU A 67 -1.82 -7.05 9.40
CA LEU A 67 -1.99 -8.22 10.26
C LEU A 67 -1.15 -9.41 9.80
N GLY A 68 -0.54 -9.34 8.62
CA GLY A 68 0.26 -10.41 8.04
C GLY A 68 -0.56 -11.67 7.74
N ASN A 69 -1.86 -11.52 7.43
CA ASN A 69 -2.79 -12.62 7.22
C ASN A 69 -3.37 -12.71 5.80
N MET A 70 -2.98 -11.80 4.91
CA MET A 70 -3.37 -11.87 3.50
C MET A 70 -2.82 -13.12 2.82
N ASN A 71 -3.52 -13.54 1.79
CA ASN A 71 -3.08 -14.55 0.83
C ASN A 71 -2.97 -13.91 -0.59
N ALA A 72 -2.48 -14.67 -1.55
CA ALA A 72 -2.29 -14.20 -2.93
C ALA A 72 -3.60 -13.66 -3.57
N SER A 73 -4.76 -14.29 -3.29
CA SER A 73 -6.05 -13.85 -3.80
C SER A 73 -6.44 -12.47 -3.25
N ASP A 74 -6.19 -12.23 -1.95
CA ASP A 74 -6.44 -10.92 -1.33
C ASP A 74 -5.58 -9.83 -1.98
N VAL A 75 -4.31 -10.13 -2.24
CA VAL A 75 -3.38 -9.21 -2.91
C VAL A 75 -3.85 -8.87 -4.33
N GLN A 76 -4.24 -9.89 -5.11
CA GLN A 76 -4.77 -9.70 -6.47
C GLN A 76 -6.04 -8.83 -6.46
N LYS A 77 -6.96 -9.12 -5.52
CA LYS A 77 -8.17 -8.33 -5.30
C LYS A 77 -7.85 -6.86 -5.08
N LEU A 78 -6.91 -6.56 -4.17
CA LEU A 78 -6.51 -5.20 -3.82
C LEU A 78 -5.89 -4.44 -5.00
N VAL A 79 -4.94 -5.05 -5.71
CA VAL A 79 -4.34 -4.44 -6.90
C VAL A 79 -5.39 -4.18 -7.97
N ASN A 80 -6.28 -5.12 -8.21
CA ASN A 80 -7.36 -4.97 -9.18
C ASN A 80 -8.34 -3.86 -8.79
N ALA A 81 -8.77 -3.80 -7.51
CA ALA A 81 -9.70 -2.78 -7.03
C ALA A 81 -9.09 -1.37 -7.17
N PHE A 82 -7.84 -1.19 -6.76
CA PHE A 82 -7.16 0.10 -6.92
C PHE A 82 -7.01 0.49 -8.39
N SER A 83 -6.64 -0.44 -9.26
CA SER A 83 -6.41 -0.20 -10.69
C SER A 83 -7.64 0.26 -11.46
N LYS A 84 -8.85 0.07 -10.91
CA LYS A 84 -10.08 0.56 -11.54
C LYS A 84 -10.12 2.10 -11.61
N GLN A 85 -9.63 2.79 -10.60
CA GLN A 85 -9.72 4.24 -10.46
C GLN A 85 -8.37 4.95 -10.26
N TRP A 86 -7.32 4.22 -9.87
CA TRP A 86 -5.98 4.75 -9.69
C TRP A 86 -5.10 4.48 -10.91
N ARG A 87 -4.48 5.52 -11.48
CA ARG A 87 -3.58 5.41 -12.66
C ARG A 87 -2.10 5.58 -12.32
N GLY A 88 -1.78 5.92 -11.08
CA GLY A 88 -0.42 6.01 -10.57
C GLY A 88 0.16 4.66 -10.18
N ALA A 89 1.35 4.68 -9.60
CA ALA A 89 1.99 3.48 -9.10
C ALA A 89 1.23 2.90 -7.89
N ILE A 90 1.17 1.57 -7.81
CA ILE A 90 0.64 0.82 -6.66
C ILE A 90 1.81 0.20 -5.91
N GLY A 91 1.75 0.19 -4.57
CA GLY A 91 2.74 -0.42 -3.71
C GLY A 91 2.13 -1.39 -2.69
N ILE A 92 2.96 -2.29 -2.18
CA ILE A 92 2.61 -3.23 -1.11
C ILE A 92 3.57 -3.12 0.08
N HIS A 93 3.01 -3.20 1.29
CA HIS A 93 3.73 -3.41 2.54
C HIS A 93 3.21 -4.66 3.22
N ALA A 94 3.98 -5.74 3.22
CA ALA A 94 3.53 -7.04 3.72
C ALA A 94 4.26 -7.44 5.01
N HIS A 95 3.48 -7.79 6.05
CA HIS A 95 3.97 -8.46 7.26
C HIS A 95 3.96 -9.99 7.11
N ASN A 96 4.82 -10.66 7.87
CA ASN A 96 5.12 -12.09 7.67
C ASN A 96 4.49 -13.03 8.72
N ASN A 97 3.40 -12.62 9.37
CA ASN A 97 2.79 -13.40 10.46
C ASN A 97 2.35 -14.81 10.04
N MET A 98 1.95 -14.98 8.77
CA MET A 98 1.58 -16.28 8.20
C MET A 98 2.68 -16.88 7.31
N GLY A 99 3.91 -16.33 7.33
CA GLY A 99 5.00 -16.77 6.46
C GLY A 99 4.80 -16.46 4.97
N ARG A 100 3.94 -15.50 4.63
CA ARG A 100 3.50 -15.23 3.24
C ARG A 100 3.99 -13.90 2.68
N ALA A 101 4.75 -13.11 3.45
CA ALA A 101 5.11 -11.76 3.03
C ALA A 101 5.83 -11.73 1.68
N VAL A 102 6.81 -12.62 1.44
CA VAL A 102 7.52 -12.73 0.15
C VAL A 102 6.55 -13.10 -0.97
N ASN A 103 5.75 -14.16 -0.77
CA ASN A 103 4.78 -14.60 -1.77
C ASN A 103 3.76 -13.50 -2.10
N ASN A 104 3.23 -12.79 -1.10
CA ASN A 104 2.29 -11.70 -1.29
C ASN A 104 2.93 -10.52 -2.04
N THR A 105 4.20 -10.20 -1.71
CA THR A 105 4.94 -9.14 -2.40
C THR A 105 5.20 -9.50 -3.87
N THR A 106 5.59 -10.74 -4.17
CA THR A 106 5.76 -11.24 -5.53
C THR A 106 4.43 -11.24 -6.30
N THR A 107 3.34 -11.71 -5.67
CA THR A 107 1.99 -11.67 -6.26
C THR A 107 1.56 -10.23 -6.60
N ALA A 108 1.88 -9.27 -5.74
CA ALA A 108 1.57 -7.86 -6.02
C ALA A 108 2.31 -7.36 -7.26
N LEU A 109 3.60 -7.69 -7.40
CA LEU A 109 4.40 -7.37 -8.59
C LEU A 109 3.78 -7.97 -9.86
N GLU A 110 3.46 -9.24 -9.84
CA GLU A 110 2.82 -9.96 -10.95
C GLU A 110 1.46 -9.38 -11.32
N SER A 111 0.72 -8.85 -10.34
CA SER A 111 -0.57 -8.19 -10.51
C SER A 111 -0.45 -6.74 -10.99
N GLY A 112 0.76 -6.16 -11.06
CA GLY A 112 0.99 -4.81 -11.59
C GLY A 112 1.46 -3.77 -10.59
N ALA A 113 1.69 -4.11 -9.32
CA ALA A 113 2.33 -3.20 -8.36
C ALA A 113 3.76 -2.86 -8.81
N LYS A 114 4.22 -1.66 -8.47
CA LYS A 114 5.54 -1.14 -8.87
C LYS A 114 6.45 -0.82 -7.68
N TRP A 115 5.88 -0.73 -6.48
CA TRP A 115 6.61 -0.44 -5.26
C TRP A 115 6.43 -1.58 -4.27
N LEU A 116 7.55 -2.17 -3.86
CA LEU A 116 7.58 -3.36 -3.01
C LEU A 116 8.42 -3.05 -1.78
N ASP A 117 7.82 -3.14 -0.60
CA ASP A 117 8.55 -2.98 0.65
C ASP A 117 9.22 -4.29 1.04
N ALA A 118 10.50 -4.22 1.34
CA ALA A 118 11.27 -5.33 1.87
C ALA A 118 12.32 -4.84 2.86
N THR A 119 12.76 -5.71 3.74
CA THR A 119 13.81 -5.42 4.72
C THR A 119 14.85 -6.53 4.71
N ILE A 120 16.10 -6.17 5.07
CA ILE A 120 17.19 -7.14 5.20
C ILE A 120 16.80 -8.19 6.23
N LEU A 121 16.89 -9.48 5.89
CA LEU A 121 16.49 -10.62 6.71
C LEU A 121 15.02 -10.57 7.15
N GLY A 122 14.17 -9.82 6.47
CA GLY A 122 12.78 -9.66 6.85
C GLY A 122 12.59 -8.94 8.19
N MET A 123 13.57 -8.16 8.65
CA MET A 123 13.47 -7.44 9.93
C MET A 123 12.25 -6.56 9.98
N GLY A 124 11.52 -6.62 11.11
CA GLY A 124 10.32 -5.82 11.32
C GLY A 124 9.62 -6.17 12.63
N ARG A 125 8.53 -5.49 12.89
CA ARG A 125 7.70 -5.78 14.06
C ARG A 125 7.09 -7.19 13.97
N GLY A 126 6.98 -7.89 15.08
CA GLY A 126 6.38 -9.22 15.15
C GLY A 126 7.18 -10.24 14.36
N ALA A 127 6.54 -10.91 13.42
CA ALA A 127 7.15 -11.90 12.53
C ALA A 127 7.97 -11.28 11.39
N GLY A 128 8.09 -9.95 11.33
CA GLY A 128 8.84 -9.22 10.31
C GLY A 128 8.07 -8.93 9.03
N ASN A 129 8.82 -8.64 7.98
CA ASN A 129 8.35 -8.22 6.66
C ASN A 129 8.84 -9.19 5.57
N ALA A 130 8.63 -8.85 4.30
CA ALA A 130 9.27 -9.56 3.20
C ALA A 130 10.80 -9.38 3.28
N ALA A 131 11.53 -10.48 3.09
CA ALA A 131 12.98 -10.46 3.14
C ALA A 131 13.55 -10.08 1.77
N THR A 132 14.40 -9.03 1.75
CA THR A 132 14.98 -8.49 0.50
C THR A 132 15.79 -9.52 -0.28
N GLU A 133 16.50 -10.38 0.42
CA GLU A 133 17.37 -11.41 -0.18
C GLU A 133 16.61 -12.59 -0.80
N ILE A 134 15.29 -12.64 -0.64
CA ILE A 134 14.43 -13.68 -1.22
C ILE A 134 13.60 -13.11 -2.38
N LEU A 135 13.36 -11.80 -2.42
CA LEU A 135 12.68 -11.11 -3.51
C LEU A 135 13.59 -10.90 -4.71
#